data_d4c4820db3df48d2efeaf66c32ef3515
#
_entry.id   d4c4820db3df48d2efeaf66c32ef3515
#
_cell.length_a   1.000
_cell.length_b   1.000
_cell.length_c   1.000
_cell.angle_alpha   90.00
_cell.angle_beta   90.00
_cell.angle_gamma   90.00
#
_symmetry.space_group_name_H-M   'P 1'
#
loop_
_entity.id
_entity.type
_entity.pdbx_description
1 polymer ?
#
loop_
_entity_poly.entity_id
_entity_poly.type
_entity_poly.pdbx_seq_one_letter_code
_entity_poly.pdbx_strand_id
1 'polypeptide(L)'
;YTRELITKHVSGRLKVAPEHTSDAVLKLMRKPSFKLFGEFKCIFDRINREEHLNQQIIPYFISSHPGCREEDMAELAVLTKQLDFHLEQVQDFTPTPMTVSTETWYTGYDPYTLEPVFSAKTPREKLAQRQFFFWYKPEERRAIEQELRRIGRADLIQKLYAGVPAPNHGRNFGNNRRPEFEHRDNRDEFNSREPRKGRNGRDARDGYNGRDARSGNNRDVRNGYNARDNRSNPNGRDNKKGGYKGRKPKW
;
A
#
# COMPACT_ATOMS: atom_id res chain seq x y z
N TYR A 1 -7.95 24.76 13.68
CA TYR A 1 -8.17 23.36 13.35
C TYR A 1 -7.03 22.45 13.85
N THR A 2 -5.73 22.66 13.41
CA THR A 2 -4.62 21.74 13.75
C THR A 2 -4.37 21.63 15.25
N ARG A 3 -4.35 22.75 15.99
CA ARG A 3 -4.21 22.75 17.46
C ARG A 3 -5.35 21.98 18.12
N GLU A 4 -6.57 22.22 17.70
CA GLU A 4 -7.74 21.54 18.25
C GLU A 4 -7.72 20.04 17.97
N LEU A 5 -7.36 19.64 16.75
CA LEU A 5 -7.16 18.24 16.39
C LEU A 5 -6.17 17.56 17.33
N ILE A 6 -4.99 18.17 17.52
CA ILE A 6 -3.91 17.60 18.33
C ILE A 6 -4.31 17.55 19.81
N THR A 7 -4.88 18.63 20.35
CA THR A 7 -5.18 18.73 21.80
C THR A 7 -6.40 17.95 22.23
N LYS A 8 -7.43 17.81 21.35
CA LYS A 8 -8.73 17.22 21.74
C LYS A 8 -9.04 15.87 21.10
N HIS A 9 -8.38 15.52 19.95
CA HIS A 9 -8.77 14.35 19.18
C HIS A 9 -7.65 13.33 18.96
N VAL A 10 -6.43 13.59 19.45
CA VAL A 10 -5.31 12.64 19.40
C VAL A 10 -5.07 12.08 20.79
N SER A 11 -5.23 10.78 20.96
CA SER A 11 -5.12 10.07 22.23
C SER A 11 -3.70 9.55 22.54
N GLY A 12 -2.65 10.11 21.90
CA GLY A 12 -1.26 9.71 22.11
C GLY A 12 -0.51 9.35 20.83
N ARG A 13 -1.12 8.69 19.86
CA ARG A 13 -0.48 8.30 18.59
C ARG A 13 -1.29 8.79 17.40
N LEU A 14 -0.68 9.65 16.59
CA LEU A 14 -1.28 10.15 15.35
C LEU A 14 -0.64 9.43 14.14
N LYS A 15 -1.42 8.62 13.45
CA LYS A 15 -0.99 8.00 12.19
C LYS A 15 -1.13 9.00 11.05
N VAL A 16 -0.05 9.24 10.32
CA VAL A 16 0.00 10.16 9.17
C VAL A 16 0.63 9.42 8.00
N ALA A 17 0.09 9.62 6.81
CA ALA A 17 0.52 8.92 5.60
C ALA A 17 1.28 9.87 4.64
N PRO A 18 2.56 10.20 4.89
CA PRO A 18 3.40 10.89 3.92
C PRO A 18 3.68 10.03 2.68
N GLU A 19 3.59 8.72 2.80
CA GLU A 19 3.74 7.67 1.80
C GLU A 19 5.17 7.50 1.29
N HIS A 20 5.87 8.57 0.96
CA HIS A 20 7.26 8.56 0.47
C HIS A 20 7.95 9.89 0.80
N THR A 21 9.29 9.92 0.63
CA THR A 21 10.10 11.14 0.81
C THR A 21 10.56 11.75 -0.52
N SER A 22 10.59 10.96 -1.60
CA SER A 22 10.94 11.42 -2.95
C SER A 22 9.77 12.14 -3.60
N ASP A 23 9.95 13.41 -3.98
CA ASP A 23 8.91 14.21 -4.65
C ASP A 23 8.58 13.63 -6.04
N ALA A 24 9.51 12.97 -6.71
CA ALA A 24 9.26 12.31 -7.98
C ALA A 24 8.26 11.15 -7.81
N VAL A 25 8.43 10.34 -6.77
CA VAL A 25 7.52 9.24 -6.43
C VAL A 25 6.16 9.78 -5.96
N LEU A 26 6.17 10.81 -5.10
CA LEU A 26 4.94 11.45 -4.61
C LEU A 26 4.13 12.09 -5.74
N LYS A 27 4.78 12.64 -6.76
CA LYS A 27 4.11 13.16 -7.96
C LYS A 27 3.33 12.06 -8.70
N LEU A 28 3.92 10.88 -8.86
CA LEU A 28 3.24 9.73 -9.45
C LEU A 28 2.09 9.20 -8.56
N MET A 29 2.26 9.28 -7.24
CA MET A 29 1.18 8.99 -6.27
C MET A 29 0.09 10.07 -6.25
N ARG A 30 0.29 11.21 -6.93
CA ARG A 30 -0.59 12.41 -6.88
C ARG A 30 -0.75 12.95 -5.47
N LYS A 31 0.32 12.89 -4.71
CA LYS A 31 0.42 13.40 -3.35
C LYS A 31 1.25 14.69 -3.29
N PRO A 32 1.03 15.53 -2.28
CA PRO A 32 1.85 16.71 -2.07
C PRO A 32 3.30 16.34 -1.71
N SER A 33 4.22 17.30 -1.87
CA SER A 33 5.62 17.17 -1.48
C SER A 33 5.79 16.78 -0.01
N PHE A 34 6.81 15.97 0.26
CA PHE A 34 7.21 15.59 1.63
C PHE A 34 7.52 16.78 2.53
N LYS A 35 7.85 17.94 1.96
CA LYS A 35 8.06 19.18 2.68
C LYS A 35 6.87 19.54 3.59
N LEU A 36 5.64 19.34 3.12
CA LEU A 36 4.43 19.60 3.92
C LEU A 36 4.33 18.71 5.14
N PHE A 37 4.79 17.46 5.06
CA PHE A 37 4.87 16.59 6.23
C PHE A 37 5.89 17.12 7.24
N GLY A 38 7.05 17.62 6.79
CA GLY A 38 8.04 18.27 7.64
C GLY A 38 7.49 19.49 8.37
N GLU A 39 6.78 20.36 7.65
CA GLU A 39 6.09 21.52 8.23
C GLU A 39 5.03 21.11 9.27
N PHE A 40 4.22 20.10 8.93
CA PHE A 40 3.25 19.54 9.87
C PHE A 40 3.92 18.98 11.13
N LYS A 41 5.02 18.24 10.99
CA LYS A 41 5.78 17.72 12.14
C LYS A 41 6.29 18.84 13.04
N CYS A 42 6.83 19.92 12.48
CA CYS A 42 7.26 21.07 13.26
C CYS A 42 6.10 21.70 14.06
N ILE A 43 4.91 21.83 13.45
CA ILE A 43 3.71 22.35 14.11
C ILE A 43 3.26 21.38 15.21
N PHE A 44 3.24 20.08 14.92
CA PHE A 44 2.86 19.05 15.89
C PHE A 44 3.77 19.05 17.12
N ASP A 45 5.09 19.05 16.93
CA ASP A 45 6.08 19.04 18.01
C ASP A 45 6.00 20.32 18.85
N ARG A 46 5.73 21.46 18.22
CA ARG A 46 5.53 22.73 18.90
C ARG A 46 4.30 22.69 19.80
N ILE A 47 3.15 22.26 19.29
CA ILE A 47 1.90 22.16 20.05
C ILE A 47 2.05 21.18 21.22
N ASN A 48 2.70 20.03 21.00
CA ASN A 48 2.95 19.06 22.07
C ASN A 48 3.76 19.69 23.22
N ARG A 49 4.78 20.50 22.91
CA ARG A 49 5.58 21.20 23.93
C ARG A 49 4.77 22.29 24.67
N GLU A 50 4.01 23.09 23.92
CA GLU A 50 3.20 24.17 24.49
C GLU A 50 2.08 23.66 25.40
N GLU A 51 1.47 22.54 25.03
CA GLU A 51 0.34 21.95 25.75
C GLU A 51 0.76 20.83 26.73
N HIS A 52 2.08 20.60 26.88
CA HIS A 52 2.65 19.53 27.73
C HIS A 52 2.13 18.13 27.39
N LEU A 53 1.91 17.83 26.08
CA LEU A 53 1.42 16.55 25.61
C LEU A 53 2.60 15.61 25.31
N ASN A 54 2.37 14.30 25.49
CA ASN A 54 3.32 13.25 25.12
C ASN A 54 2.74 12.41 23.98
N GLN A 55 2.57 13.03 22.83
CA GLN A 55 2.02 12.37 21.66
C GLN A 55 3.11 12.09 20.61
N GLN A 56 2.89 11.08 19.77
CA GLN A 56 3.82 10.66 18.74
C GLN A 56 3.16 10.64 17.37
N ILE A 57 3.91 11.04 16.33
CA ILE A 57 3.55 10.79 14.95
C ILE A 57 4.05 9.40 14.58
N ILE A 58 3.16 8.59 13.99
CA ILE A 58 3.49 7.30 13.39
C ILE A 58 3.36 7.46 11.87
N PRO A 59 4.47 7.68 11.16
CA PRO A 59 4.42 7.85 9.72
C PRO A 59 4.21 6.51 9.01
N TYR A 60 3.38 6.52 7.98
CA TYR A 60 3.14 5.39 7.10
C TYR A 60 3.86 5.60 5.78
N PHE A 61 4.66 4.60 5.37
CA PHE A 61 5.43 4.64 4.14
C PHE A 61 5.18 3.42 3.26
N ILE A 62 5.30 3.63 1.94
CA ILE A 62 5.11 2.61 0.91
C ILE A 62 6.40 2.47 0.10
N SER A 63 6.87 1.22 -0.08
CA SER A 63 7.93 0.87 -1.04
C SER A 63 7.33 0.31 -2.33
N SER A 64 8.14 0.20 -3.36
CA SER A 64 7.80 -0.47 -4.61
C SER A 64 6.61 0.14 -5.39
N HIS A 65 6.22 1.38 -5.07
CA HIS A 65 5.27 2.12 -5.89
C HIS A 65 5.87 2.38 -7.28
N PRO A 66 5.07 2.42 -8.36
CA PRO A 66 5.57 2.87 -9.66
C PRO A 66 6.41 4.15 -9.56
N GLY A 67 7.57 4.15 -10.18
CA GLY A 67 8.58 5.23 -10.12
C GLY A 67 9.55 5.14 -8.95
N CYS A 68 9.28 4.33 -7.92
CA CYS A 68 10.18 4.15 -6.79
C CYS A 68 11.36 3.22 -7.14
N ARG A 69 12.58 3.68 -6.91
CA ARG A 69 13.83 2.93 -7.07
C ARG A 69 14.52 2.70 -5.73
N GLU A 70 15.54 1.87 -5.73
CA GLU A 70 16.34 1.61 -4.52
C GLU A 70 17.02 2.88 -3.99
N GLU A 71 17.42 3.79 -4.88
CA GLU A 71 18.02 5.08 -4.49
C GLU A 71 17.02 5.94 -3.70
N ASP A 72 15.78 6.00 -4.12
CA ASP A 72 14.71 6.74 -3.41
C ASP A 72 14.47 6.16 -2.00
N MET A 73 14.52 4.82 -1.88
CA MET A 73 14.38 4.15 -0.59
C MET A 73 15.59 4.35 0.31
N ALA A 74 16.78 4.40 -0.26
CA ALA A 74 18.01 4.70 0.47
C ALA A 74 17.99 6.14 1.05
N GLU A 75 17.52 7.10 0.28
CA GLU A 75 17.31 8.48 0.76
C GLU A 75 16.21 8.57 1.81
N LEU A 76 15.12 7.82 1.64
CA LEU A 76 14.07 7.70 2.64
C LEU A 76 14.64 7.19 3.98
N ALA A 77 15.48 6.16 3.95
CA ALA A 77 16.13 5.64 5.15
C ALA A 77 16.97 6.70 5.87
N VAL A 78 17.74 7.51 5.13
CA VAL A 78 18.53 8.61 5.71
C VAL A 78 17.63 9.68 6.34
N LEU A 79 16.57 10.09 5.64
CA LEU A 79 15.64 11.10 6.15
C LEU A 79 14.87 10.62 7.38
N THR A 80 14.42 9.36 7.39
CA THR A 80 13.75 8.79 8.55
C THR A 80 14.67 8.68 9.76
N LYS A 81 15.96 8.39 9.54
CA LYS A 81 16.97 8.47 10.60
C LYS A 81 17.15 9.89 11.14
N GLN A 82 17.25 10.89 10.25
CA GLN A 82 17.39 12.29 10.66
C GLN A 82 16.20 12.82 11.46
N LEU A 83 15.00 12.29 11.16
CA LEU A 83 13.76 12.61 11.85
C LEU A 83 13.49 11.73 13.07
N ASP A 84 14.41 10.82 13.40
CA ASP A 84 14.32 9.85 14.50
C ASP A 84 13.06 8.95 14.43
N PHE A 85 12.75 8.49 13.21
CA PHE A 85 11.66 7.54 12.99
C PHE A 85 12.18 6.11 12.86
N HIS A 86 11.80 5.25 13.81
CA HIS A 86 11.87 3.80 13.64
C HIS A 86 10.53 3.33 13.07
N LEU A 87 10.53 2.94 11.79
CA LEU A 87 9.28 2.71 11.06
C LEU A 87 8.58 1.44 11.51
N GLU A 88 7.34 1.57 11.95
CA GLU A 88 6.46 0.46 12.34
C GLU A 88 5.40 0.17 11.27
N GLN A 89 4.98 1.18 10.54
CA GLN A 89 3.91 1.11 9.56
C GLN A 89 4.51 1.25 8.14
N VAL A 90 4.81 0.12 7.54
CA VAL A 90 5.41 0.04 6.20
C VAL A 90 4.67 -0.99 5.36
N GLN A 91 4.57 -0.72 4.07
CA GLN A 91 3.90 -1.60 3.11
C GLN A 91 4.61 -1.58 1.77
N ASP A 92 4.64 -2.72 1.08
CA ASP A 92 4.97 -2.76 -0.34
C ASP A 92 3.72 -2.41 -1.16
N PHE A 93 3.94 -1.68 -2.25
CA PHE A 93 2.84 -1.39 -3.17
C PHE A 93 2.15 -2.67 -3.62
N THR A 94 0.84 -2.69 -3.42
CA THR A 94 -0.04 -3.77 -3.88
C THR A 94 -0.99 -3.18 -4.93
N PRO A 95 -0.96 -3.68 -6.18
CA PRO A 95 -1.87 -3.23 -7.21
C PRO A 95 -3.34 -3.38 -6.77
N THR A 96 -4.07 -2.28 -6.77
CA THR A 96 -5.51 -2.26 -6.45
C THR A 96 -6.28 -1.96 -7.75
N PRO A 97 -7.24 -2.79 -8.15
CA PRO A 97 -8.00 -2.58 -9.36
C PRO A 97 -8.58 -1.17 -9.47
N MET A 98 -8.67 -0.64 -10.69
CA MET A 98 -9.23 0.67 -11.02
C MET A 98 -8.44 1.87 -10.47
N THR A 99 -7.17 1.71 -10.13
CA THR A 99 -6.31 2.82 -9.74
C THR A 99 -5.27 3.15 -10.82
N VAL A 100 -4.95 4.43 -10.97
CA VAL A 100 -3.90 4.91 -11.90
C VAL A 100 -2.56 4.25 -11.61
N SER A 101 -2.21 4.09 -10.34
CA SER A 101 -0.95 3.44 -9.96
C SER A 101 -0.89 1.98 -10.40
N THR A 102 -2.02 1.27 -10.40
CA THR A 102 -2.08 -0.11 -10.90
C THR A 102 -1.93 -0.15 -12.42
N GLU A 103 -2.55 0.77 -13.14
CA GLU A 103 -2.38 0.89 -14.59
C GLU A 103 -0.92 1.18 -14.94
N THR A 104 -0.30 2.15 -14.27
CA THR A 104 1.14 2.45 -14.42
C THR A 104 2.02 1.25 -14.08
N TRP A 105 1.72 0.52 -13.01
CA TRP A 105 2.46 -0.68 -12.60
C TRP A 105 2.37 -1.79 -13.65
N TYR A 106 1.19 -2.00 -14.22
CA TYR A 106 0.94 -3.05 -15.20
C TYR A 106 1.56 -2.72 -16.55
N THR A 107 1.28 -1.53 -17.07
CA THR A 107 1.72 -1.08 -18.40
C THR A 107 3.19 -0.68 -18.44
N GLY A 108 3.74 -0.14 -17.36
CA GLY A 108 5.06 0.47 -17.31
C GLY A 108 5.10 1.90 -17.85
N TYR A 109 3.94 2.54 -18.02
CA TYR A 109 3.79 3.90 -18.54
C TYR A 109 2.86 4.73 -17.66
N ASP A 110 3.14 6.01 -17.52
CA ASP A 110 2.18 6.96 -16.94
C ASP A 110 1.02 7.14 -17.94
N PRO A 111 -0.24 6.84 -17.57
CA PRO A 111 -1.35 6.89 -18.50
C PRO A 111 -1.73 8.29 -18.99
N TYR A 112 -1.19 9.34 -18.37
CA TYR A 112 -1.45 10.74 -18.78
C TYR A 112 -0.36 11.34 -19.66
N THR A 113 0.91 10.97 -19.39
CA THR A 113 2.06 11.52 -20.14
C THR A 113 2.60 10.54 -21.16
N LEU A 114 2.27 9.26 -21.04
CA LEU A 114 2.80 8.15 -21.81
C LEU A 114 4.33 8.00 -21.67
N GLU A 115 4.91 8.59 -20.63
CA GLU A 115 6.31 8.39 -20.31
C GLU A 115 6.54 7.04 -19.63
N PRO A 116 7.66 6.35 -19.92
CA PRO A 116 7.97 5.08 -19.28
C PRO A 116 8.25 5.26 -17.78
N VAL A 117 7.66 4.41 -16.97
CA VAL A 117 7.78 4.42 -15.50
C VAL A 117 8.28 3.07 -15.02
N PHE A 118 9.42 3.07 -14.30
CA PHE A 118 9.91 1.87 -13.64
C PHE A 118 8.91 1.36 -12.60
N SER A 119 8.77 0.06 -12.49
CA SER A 119 7.95 -0.58 -11.44
C SER A 119 8.60 -1.87 -10.98
N ALA A 120 8.84 -2.01 -9.68
CA ALA A 120 9.35 -3.24 -9.08
C ALA A 120 8.27 -4.34 -9.17
N LYS A 121 8.50 -5.35 -10.02
CA LYS A 121 7.55 -6.44 -10.27
C LYS A 121 7.96 -7.75 -9.61
N THR A 122 9.27 -7.97 -9.47
CA THR A 122 9.79 -9.21 -8.90
C THR A 122 9.91 -9.15 -7.38
N PRO A 123 9.79 -10.29 -6.68
CA PRO A 123 10.01 -10.34 -5.23
C PRO A 123 11.40 -9.82 -4.82
N ARG A 124 12.41 -10.05 -5.66
CA ARG A 124 13.79 -9.57 -5.41
C ARG A 124 13.87 -8.04 -5.42
N GLU A 125 13.27 -7.39 -6.43
CA GLU A 125 13.24 -5.91 -6.53
C GLU A 125 12.47 -5.30 -5.35
N LYS A 126 11.34 -5.89 -4.97
CA LYS A 126 10.56 -5.44 -3.81
C LYS A 126 11.35 -5.58 -2.51
N LEU A 127 12.04 -6.71 -2.31
CA LEU A 127 12.87 -6.93 -1.13
C LEU A 127 14.05 -5.94 -1.06
N ALA A 128 14.70 -5.67 -2.21
CA ALA A 128 15.80 -4.72 -2.32
C ALA A 128 15.37 -3.30 -1.89
N GLN A 129 14.12 -2.92 -2.15
CA GLN A 129 13.56 -1.65 -1.70
C GLN A 129 13.12 -1.70 -0.23
N ARG A 130 12.37 -2.74 0.16
CA ARG A 130 11.77 -2.88 1.49
C ARG A 130 12.79 -2.89 2.62
N GLN A 131 13.96 -3.49 2.43
CA GLN A 131 15.01 -3.59 3.46
C GLN A 131 15.42 -2.22 4.03
N PHE A 132 15.36 -1.15 3.24
CA PHE A 132 15.73 0.19 3.68
C PHE A 132 14.83 0.75 4.79
N PHE A 133 13.61 0.28 4.94
CA PHE A 133 12.76 0.64 6.07
C PHE A 133 13.35 0.24 7.42
N PHE A 134 14.13 -0.84 7.43
CA PHE A 134 14.67 -1.45 8.64
C PHE A 134 16.15 -1.11 8.88
N TRP A 135 16.59 0.06 8.38
CA TRP A 135 17.97 0.51 8.52
C TRP A 135 18.51 0.47 9.95
N TYR A 136 17.65 0.60 10.95
CA TYR A 136 18.00 0.59 12.38
C TYR A 136 18.22 -0.81 12.94
N LYS A 137 17.86 -1.87 12.22
CA LYS A 137 18.04 -3.24 12.65
C LYS A 137 19.46 -3.72 12.35
N PRO A 138 20.22 -4.22 13.35
CA PRO A 138 21.59 -4.66 13.14
C PRO A 138 21.74 -5.79 12.10
N GLU A 139 20.74 -6.69 12.03
CA GLU A 139 20.70 -7.82 11.10
C GLU A 139 20.58 -7.38 9.63
N GLU A 140 19.91 -6.28 9.37
CA GLU A 140 19.69 -5.76 8.02
C GLU A 140 20.87 -4.92 7.50
N ARG A 141 21.72 -4.44 8.39
CA ARG A 141 22.80 -3.50 8.07
C ARG A 141 23.71 -4.01 6.94
N ARG A 142 24.14 -5.27 7.00
CA ARG A 142 25.04 -5.84 5.98
C ARG A 142 24.38 -5.87 4.59
N ALA A 143 23.15 -6.27 4.52
CA ALA A 143 22.39 -6.31 3.27
C ALA A 143 22.20 -4.90 2.69
N ILE A 144 21.85 -3.93 3.54
CA ILE A 144 21.70 -2.51 3.15
C ILE A 144 23.04 -1.93 2.67
N GLU A 145 24.15 -2.17 3.36
CA GLU A 145 25.46 -1.70 2.92
C GLU A 145 25.89 -2.31 1.59
N GLN A 146 25.60 -3.60 1.35
CA GLN A 146 25.87 -4.24 0.06
C GLN A 146 25.03 -3.62 -1.04
N GLU A 147 23.75 -3.36 -0.78
CA GLU A 147 22.85 -2.74 -1.73
C GLU A 147 23.27 -1.31 -2.07
N LEU A 148 23.63 -0.51 -1.07
CA LEU A 148 24.14 0.86 -1.27
C LEU A 148 25.40 0.90 -2.15
N ARG A 149 26.31 -0.09 -2.00
CA ARG A 149 27.47 -0.22 -2.88
C ARG A 149 27.07 -0.63 -4.29
N ARG A 150 26.09 -1.53 -4.43
CA ARG A 150 25.58 -2.00 -5.72
C ARG A 150 24.96 -0.87 -6.55
N ILE A 151 24.18 0.00 -5.90
CA ILE A 151 23.54 1.16 -6.56
C ILE A 151 24.45 2.39 -6.66
N GLY A 152 25.74 2.28 -6.26
CA GLY A 152 26.69 3.37 -6.32
C GLY A 152 26.51 4.49 -5.28
N ARG A 153 25.69 4.25 -4.23
CA ARG A 153 25.37 5.23 -3.17
C ARG A 153 26.11 4.93 -1.86
N ALA A 154 27.40 4.60 -1.95
CA ALA A 154 28.23 4.36 -0.77
C ALA A 154 28.33 5.58 0.17
N ASP A 155 28.07 6.80 -0.33
CA ASP A 155 27.97 8.03 0.44
C ASP A 155 26.93 7.96 1.55
N LEU A 156 25.84 7.21 1.33
CA LEU A 156 24.75 7.05 2.29
C LEU A 156 25.09 6.09 3.44
N ILE A 157 26.10 5.22 3.27
CA ILE A 157 26.56 4.32 4.33
C ILE A 157 27.03 5.12 5.54
N GLN A 158 27.81 6.16 5.33
CA GLN A 158 28.24 7.03 6.42
C GLN A 158 27.05 7.76 7.07
N LYS A 159 26.11 8.26 6.27
CA LYS A 159 24.92 8.94 6.80
C LYS A 159 24.06 8.04 7.66
N LEU A 160 23.90 6.76 7.26
CA LEU A 160 23.11 5.79 7.99
C LEU A 160 23.84 5.23 9.22
N TYR A 161 25.14 4.98 9.13
CA TYR A 161 25.84 4.19 10.14
C TYR A 161 27.03 4.88 10.80
N ALA A 162 27.27 6.19 10.55
CA ALA A 162 28.28 6.92 11.28
C ALA A 162 28.02 6.86 12.79
N GLY A 163 29.05 6.49 13.56
CA GLY A 163 28.98 6.38 15.02
C GLY A 163 28.23 5.16 15.58
N VAL A 164 27.67 4.30 14.71
CA VAL A 164 27.06 3.04 15.14
C VAL A 164 28.11 1.94 15.00
N PRO A 165 28.51 1.24 16.10
CA PRO A 165 29.45 0.13 16.01
C PRO A 165 28.93 -0.92 15.03
N ALA A 166 29.86 -1.51 14.24
CA ALA A 166 29.51 -2.64 13.41
C ALA A 166 29.02 -3.79 14.31
N PRO A 167 27.98 -4.52 13.93
CA PRO A 167 27.54 -5.67 14.71
C PRO A 167 28.71 -6.63 14.89
N ASN A 168 29.05 -6.95 16.15
CA ASN A 168 30.10 -7.93 16.49
C ASN A 168 29.71 -9.26 15.87
N HIS A 169 30.42 -9.66 14.82
CA HIS A 169 30.35 -11.02 14.30
C HIS A 169 31.19 -11.95 15.23
N GLY A 170 30.62 -12.25 16.38
CA GLY A 170 31.04 -13.44 17.12
C GLY A 170 30.84 -14.65 16.20
N ARG A 171 31.91 -15.37 15.93
CA ARG A 171 31.93 -16.61 15.17
C ARG A 171 30.92 -17.60 15.77
N ASN A 172 29.71 -17.64 15.24
CA ASN A 172 28.78 -18.77 15.35
C ASN A 172 27.59 -18.52 14.40
N PHE A 173 27.82 -18.75 13.11
CA PHE A 173 26.73 -19.10 12.21
C PHE A 173 26.70 -20.61 12.05
N GLY A 174 26.14 -21.29 13.08
CA GLY A 174 25.50 -22.55 12.85
C GLY A 174 24.33 -22.34 11.89
N ASN A 175 24.28 -23.18 10.89
CA ASN A 175 23.22 -23.36 9.89
C ASN A 175 21.82 -22.93 10.36
N ASN A 176 21.48 -21.66 10.30
CA ASN A 176 20.10 -21.22 10.36
C ASN A 176 19.65 -20.96 8.92
N ARG A 177 18.94 -21.95 8.38
CA ARG A 177 18.09 -21.79 7.19
C ARG A 177 17.31 -20.50 7.38
N ARG A 178 17.38 -19.61 6.38
CA ARG A 178 16.51 -18.42 6.27
C ARG A 178 15.08 -18.91 6.51
N PRO A 179 14.28 -18.26 7.33
CA PRO A 179 12.86 -18.52 7.30
C PRO A 179 12.40 -18.21 5.88
N GLU A 180 11.95 -19.22 5.17
CA GLU A 180 11.12 -19.03 3.98
C GLU A 180 9.93 -18.22 4.48
N PHE A 181 9.80 -17.00 3.95
CA PHE A 181 8.58 -16.23 4.11
C PHE A 181 7.52 -16.99 3.32
N GLU A 182 6.79 -17.87 4.00
CA GLU A 182 5.52 -18.38 3.49
C GLU A 182 4.64 -17.16 3.18
N HIS A 183 4.43 -16.95 1.90
CA HIS A 183 3.32 -16.16 1.43
C HIS A 183 2.05 -16.81 1.98
N ARG A 184 1.54 -16.32 3.09
CA ARG A 184 0.13 -16.50 3.40
C ARG A 184 -0.65 -15.65 2.41
N ASP A 185 -0.91 -16.23 1.25
CA ASP A 185 -1.99 -15.80 0.37
C ASP A 185 -3.29 -15.97 1.16
N ASN A 186 -3.78 -14.87 1.72
CA ASN A 186 -5.09 -14.78 2.35
C ASN A 186 -6.22 -14.89 1.32
N ARG A 187 -6.09 -15.75 0.30
CA ARG A 187 -7.13 -15.94 -0.72
C ARG A 187 -8.01 -17.17 -0.53
N ASP A 188 -7.72 -18.07 0.42
CA ASP A 188 -8.42 -19.35 0.49
C ASP A 188 -9.23 -19.59 1.77
N GLU A 189 -9.59 -18.57 2.52
CA GLU A 189 -10.39 -18.74 3.74
C GLU A 189 -11.89 -18.53 3.54
N PHE A 190 -12.40 -18.62 2.29
CA PHE A 190 -13.85 -18.46 2.06
C PHE A 190 -14.55 -19.65 1.39
N ASN A 191 -13.89 -20.82 1.25
CA ASN A 191 -14.62 -21.99 0.75
C ASN A 191 -13.98 -23.31 1.21
N SER A 192 -14.21 -23.72 2.45
CA SER A 192 -14.22 -25.14 2.80
C SER A 192 -14.94 -25.40 4.11
N ARG A 193 -16.27 -25.39 4.05
CA ARG A 193 -17.05 -26.12 5.03
C ARG A 193 -17.17 -27.56 4.54
N GLU A 194 -16.25 -28.41 4.99
CA GLU A 194 -16.43 -29.86 4.87
C GLU A 194 -17.53 -30.36 5.82
N PRO A 195 -18.36 -31.33 5.38
CA PRO A 195 -19.40 -31.89 6.23
C PRO A 195 -18.77 -32.79 7.31
N ARG A 196 -19.08 -32.50 8.55
CA ARG A 196 -18.66 -33.32 9.70
C ARG A 196 -19.24 -34.73 9.56
N LYS A 197 -18.36 -35.72 9.41
CA LYS A 197 -18.69 -37.14 9.54
C LYS A 197 -19.16 -37.44 10.98
N GLY A 198 -20.32 -38.01 11.08
CA GLY A 198 -20.93 -38.46 12.34
C GLY A 198 -20.09 -39.52 13.03
N ARG A 199 -19.98 -39.40 14.34
CA ARG A 199 -19.45 -40.39 15.24
C ARG A 199 -20.60 -41.08 15.95
N ASN A 200 -20.79 -42.36 15.64
CA ASN A 200 -21.71 -43.26 16.29
C ASN A 200 -21.45 -43.36 17.80
N GLY A 201 -22.48 -43.24 18.61
CA GLY A 201 -22.47 -43.63 20.01
C GLY A 201 -23.92 -43.84 20.46
N ARG A 202 -24.20 -45.08 20.77
CA ARG A 202 -25.50 -45.72 21.19
C ARG A 202 -26.03 -45.12 22.49
N ASP A 203 -27.31 -45.08 22.59
CA ASP A 203 -28.23 -45.74 23.52
C ASP A 203 -29.39 -44.85 24.04
N ALA A 204 -30.57 -45.44 23.86
CA ALA A 204 -31.70 -45.60 24.75
C ALA A 204 -32.75 -44.50 24.90
N ARG A 205 -33.91 -44.82 24.28
CA ARG A 205 -35.27 -44.94 24.88
C ARG A 205 -36.08 -43.69 25.23
N ASP A 206 -37.32 -43.89 24.75
CA ASP A 206 -38.62 -43.34 25.18
C ASP A 206 -39.00 -41.98 24.61
N GLY A 207 -39.91 -41.86 23.68
CA GLY A 207 -41.29 -42.25 23.67
C GLY A 207 -42.14 -41.01 23.85
N TYR A 208 -42.86 -40.59 22.86
CA TYR A 208 -44.27 -40.22 22.90
C TYR A 208 -44.74 -39.48 21.63
N ASN A 209 -45.74 -40.03 21.06
CA ASN A 209 -46.80 -39.65 20.14
C ASN A 209 -47.16 -38.17 19.92
N GLY A 210 -47.62 -37.95 18.68
CA GLY A 210 -48.71 -37.01 18.40
C GLY A 210 -48.55 -36.24 17.08
N ARG A 211 -49.01 -36.84 15.97
CA ARG A 211 -50.15 -36.42 15.10
C ARG A 211 -50.16 -34.95 14.65
N ASP A 212 -50.18 -34.80 13.41
CA ASP A 212 -51.12 -34.47 12.30
C ASP A 212 -50.70 -33.17 11.63
N ALA A 213 -50.51 -33.24 10.38
CA ALA A 213 -51.33 -33.23 9.19
C ALA A 213 -51.31 -31.90 8.40
N ARG A 214 -51.04 -32.10 7.10
CA ARG A 214 -51.60 -31.39 5.92
C ARG A 214 -50.93 -30.10 5.45
N SER A 215 -50.39 -30.25 4.24
CA SER A 215 -50.98 -29.77 2.98
C SER A 215 -50.65 -28.29 2.70
N GLY A 216 -50.11 -27.88 1.60
CA GLY A 216 -50.30 -28.12 0.23
C GLY A 216 -49.67 -27.02 -0.63
N ASN A 217 -49.34 -27.43 -1.83
CA ASN A 217 -49.36 -26.68 -3.11
C ASN A 217 -48.44 -25.49 -3.34
N ASN A 218 -47.40 -25.68 -4.16
CA ASN A 218 -47.46 -25.51 -5.62
C ASN A 218 -47.78 -24.09 -6.10
N ARG A 219 -46.82 -23.40 -6.72
CA ARG A 219 -47.01 -22.86 -8.07
C ARG A 219 -45.72 -22.19 -8.58
N ASP A 220 -45.23 -22.76 -9.69
CA ASP A 220 -44.38 -22.13 -10.71
C ASP A 220 -44.93 -20.79 -11.18
N VAL A 221 -44.03 -19.84 -11.43
CA VAL A 221 -44.23 -18.86 -12.52
C VAL A 221 -42.88 -18.56 -13.20
N ARG A 222 -42.73 -19.13 -14.38
CA ARG A 222 -41.82 -18.67 -15.47
C ARG A 222 -42.39 -17.38 -16.02
N ASN A 223 -41.45 -16.48 -16.42
CA ASN A 223 -41.56 -15.55 -17.57
C ASN A 223 -40.19 -14.85 -17.60
N GLY A 224 -39.33 -14.86 -18.57
CA GLY A 224 -39.47 -15.04 -20.01
C GLY A 224 -39.82 -13.73 -20.72
N TYR A 225 -38.82 -12.86 -21.04
CA TYR A 225 -39.02 -11.92 -22.15
C TYR A 225 -37.77 -11.75 -23.01
N ASN A 226 -38.05 -11.95 -24.28
CA ASN A 226 -37.20 -11.98 -25.45
C ASN A 226 -36.67 -10.61 -25.90
N ALA A 227 -35.59 -10.71 -26.65
CA ALA A 227 -34.99 -9.74 -27.56
C ALA A 227 -35.99 -9.10 -28.54
N ARG A 228 -35.69 -7.86 -28.92
CA ARG A 228 -35.98 -7.36 -30.29
C ARG A 228 -34.94 -6.38 -30.73
N ASP A 229 -34.26 -6.75 -31.80
CA ASP A 229 -33.61 -5.91 -32.79
C ASP A 229 -34.52 -4.80 -33.27
N ASN A 230 -33.94 -3.62 -33.56
CA ASN A 230 -34.35 -2.86 -34.73
C ASN A 230 -33.22 -1.94 -35.24
N ARG A 231 -32.80 -2.28 -36.46
CA ARG A 231 -32.02 -1.46 -37.41
C ARG A 231 -32.89 -0.31 -37.89
N SER A 232 -32.28 0.84 -38.12
CA SER A 232 -32.36 1.56 -39.43
C SER A 232 -31.70 2.94 -39.32
N ASN A 233 -30.72 3.13 -40.17
CA ASN A 233 -30.24 4.40 -40.76
C ASN A 233 -31.18 4.72 -41.95
N PRO A 234 -31.29 5.92 -42.57
CA PRO A 234 -30.22 6.80 -43.00
C PRO A 234 -30.54 8.33 -43.15
N ASN A 235 -29.48 9.06 -43.48
CA ASN A 235 -29.42 10.27 -44.33
C ASN A 235 -29.78 11.65 -43.77
N GLY A 236 -28.84 12.60 -43.96
CA GLY A 236 -29.06 13.89 -44.57
C GLY A 236 -28.20 15.04 -44.04
N ARG A 237 -27.12 15.41 -44.73
CA ARG A 237 -26.72 16.76 -45.21
C ARG A 237 -27.11 17.96 -44.30
N ASP A 238 -26.36 19.00 -44.07
CA ASP A 238 -25.38 19.79 -44.81
C ASP A 238 -24.89 20.97 -43.91
N ASN A 239 -23.65 21.41 -44.15
CA ASN A 239 -23.14 22.78 -44.15
C ASN A 239 -23.44 23.78 -43.01
N LYS A 240 -22.38 24.28 -42.33
CA LYS A 240 -21.91 25.67 -42.58
C LYS A 240 -20.66 26.02 -41.76
N LYS A 241 -19.73 26.61 -42.48
CA LYS A 241 -18.52 27.33 -42.06
C LYS A 241 -18.79 28.38 -41.00
N GLY A 242 -17.87 28.56 -40.05
CA GLY A 242 -17.81 29.76 -39.25
C GLY A 242 -16.48 29.80 -38.51
N GLY A 243 -15.49 30.42 -39.12
CA GLY A 243 -14.19 30.70 -38.50
C GLY A 243 -14.30 31.80 -37.46
N TYR A 244 -13.57 31.66 -36.36
CA TYR A 244 -13.21 32.80 -35.51
C TYR A 244 -11.72 32.76 -35.22
N LYS A 245 -11.04 33.76 -35.69
CA LYS A 245 -9.66 34.14 -35.37
C LYS A 245 -9.62 34.87 -34.03
N GLY A 246 -8.60 34.58 -33.24
CA GLY A 246 -7.88 35.61 -32.50
C GLY A 246 -8.08 35.68 -31.00
N ARG A 247 -7.08 35.39 -30.24
CA ARG A 247 -6.19 36.29 -29.50
C ARG A 247 -5.47 35.53 -28.38
N LYS A 248 -4.17 35.57 -28.43
CA LYS A 248 -3.31 35.26 -27.26
C LYS A 248 -3.44 36.44 -26.27
N PRO A 249 -3.37 36.18 -24.97
CA PRO A 249 -2.80 37.11 -24.02
C PRO A 249 -1.42 36.61 -23.55
N LYS A 250 -0.49 37.56 -23.59
CA LYS A 250 0.76 37.56 -22.79
C LYS A 250 0.36 37.74 -21.32
N TRP A 251 0.96 36.98 -20.49
CA TRP A 251 1.69 37.37 -19.23
C TRP A 251 2.58 36.21 -18.80
#